data_f457cd39931bf6d312c692b42d3f8f6a
#
_entry.id   f457cd39931bf6d312c692b42d3f8f6a
#
_cell.length_a   1.000
_cell.length_b   1.000
_cell.length_c   1.000
_cell.angle_alpha   90.00
_cell.angle_beta   90.00
_cell.angle_gamma   90.00
#
_symmetry.space_group_name_H-M   'P 1'
#
loop_
_entity.id
_entity.type
_entity.pdbx_description
1 polymer ?
#
loop_
_entity_poly.entity_id
_entity_poly.type
_entity_poly.pdbx_seq_one_letter_code
_entity_poly.pdbx_strand_id
1 'polypeptide(L)'
;TRHGGCSQGNYASLNCTPYTGDEAEAVRRNQEIVCSSLPQRPQELVIPFQTHGTKALVIDGTYLHATAEERHSMLQGIDALITREPGCCICISTADCIPILLYDRKNAVIAAVHAGWRGTVNYILGHTLDKMRARYGTEGKEVIACIGPGISLSAFEVGDEVYEAFRKNGFQMDYISEWKPATHKY
;
A
#
# COMPACT_ATOMS: atom_id res chain seq x y z
N THR A 1 0.80 -8.12 10.24
CA THR A 1 -0.13 -8.75 11.18
C THR A 1 -0.98 -7.73 11.91
N ARG A 2 -2.13 -8.11 12.41
CA ARG A 2 -2.98 -7.26 13.26
C ARG A 2 -2.77 -7.53 14.76
N HIS A 3 -1.89 -8.45 15.12
CA HIS A 3 -1.63 -8.87 16.49
C HIS A 3 -0.43 -8.13 17.10
N GLY A 4 -0.42 -8.01 18.44
CA GLY A 4 0.71 -7.49 19.19
C GLY A 4 0.65 -6.00 19.52
N GLY A 5 -0.46 -5.34 19.23
CA GLY A 5 -0.70 -3.94 19.57
C GLY A 5 -1.60 -3.76 20.79
N CYS A 6 -2.00 -2.51 21.04
CA CYS A 6 -2.80 -2.12 22.20
C CYS A 6 -4.19 -1.58 21.86
N SER A 7 -4.56 -1.44 20.58
CA SER A 7 -5.91 -1.05 20.16
C SER A 7 -6.94 -2.10 20.57
N GLN A 8 -8.19 -1.67 20.82
CA GLN A 8 -9.27 -2.51 21.31
C GLN A 8 -10.48 -2.52 20.35
N GLY A 9 -11.46 -3.35 20.66
CA GLY A 9 -12.71 -3.45 19.90
C GLY A 9 -12.46 -3.78 18.41
N ASN A 10 -13.05 -3.01 17.52
CA ASN A 10 -12.94 -3.21 16.07
C ASN A 10 -11.53 -3.00 15.52
N TYR A 11 -10.66 -2.33 16.27
CA TYR A 11 -9.28 -2.02 15.87
C TYR A 11 -8.24 -2.95 16.50
N ALA A 12 -8.68 -3.98 17.23
CA ALA A 12 -7.77 -4.90 17.92
C ALA A 12 -6.90 -5.69 16.94
N SER A 13 -5.59 -5.65 17.14
CA SER A 13 -4.86 -4.95 18.20
C SER A 13 -3.78 -3.98 17.67
N LEU A 14 -3.17 -4.23 16.51
CA LEU A 14 -2.03 -3.47 15.96
C LEU A 14 -2.49 -2.53 14.83
N ASN A 15 -3.46 -1.66 15.11
CA ASN A 15 -3.85 -0.63 14.17
C ASN A 15 -2.83 0.51 14.19
N CYS A 16 -2.15 0.72 13.07
CA CYS A 16 -1.12 1.77 12.91
C CYS A 16 -1.58 2.95 12.06
N THR A 17 -2.77 2.86 11.44
CA THR A 17 -3.23 3.95 10.57
C THR A 17 -3.92 5.06 11.38
N PRO A 18 -3.51 6.34 11.20
CA PRO A 18 -4.12 7.46 11.90
C PRO A 18 -5.46 7.91 11.32
N TYR A 19 -5.93 7.22 10.27
CA TYR A 19 -7.11 7.61 9.48
C TYR A 19 -8.36 6.79 9.84
N THR A 20 -8.36 6.14 10.99
CA THR A 20 -9.51 5.41 11.53
C THR A 20 -10.12 6.16 12.72
N GLY A 21 -11.25 5.68 13.22
CA GLY A 21 -11.85 6.19 14.44
C GLY A 21 -11.27 5.60 15.73
N ASP A 22 -10.05 5.03 15.67
CA ASP A 22 -9.36 4.47 16.84
C ASP A 22 -8.77 5.58 17.74
N GLU A 23 -8.48 5.24 18.98
CA GLU A 23 -7.82 6.15 19.91
C GLU A 23 -6.43 6.54 19.42
N ALA A 24 -6.19 7.85 19.24
CA ALA A 24 -4.93 8.37 18.66
C ALA A 24 -3.69 7.91 19.46
N GLU A 25 -3.81 7.79 20.77
CA GLU A 25 -2.71 7.30 21.63
C GLU A 25 -2.43 5.80 21.40
N ALA A 26 -3.47 4.99 21.17
CA ALA A 26 -3.30 3.58 20.84
C ALA A 26 -2.61 3.42 19.48
N VAL A 27 -3.02 4.20 18.47
CA VAL A 27 -2.37 4.24 17.16
C VAL A 27 -0.89 4.62 17.29
N ARG A 28 -0.59 5.68 18.04
CA ARG A 28 0.81 6.11 18.27
C ARG A 28 1.65 5.01 18.93
N ARG A 29 1.12 4.33 19.95
CA ARG A 29 1.81 3.21 20.61
C ARG A 29 2.03 2.04 19.65
N ASN A 30 1.07 1.72 18.81
CA ASN A 30 1.20 0.67 17.80
C ASN A 30 2.30 1.01 16.77
N GLN A 31 2.35 2.25 16.32
CA GLN A 31 3.43 2.74 15.44
C GLN A 31 4.80 2.60 16.12
N GLU A 32 4.88 2.93 17.41
CA GLU A 32 6.10 2.76 18.20
C GLU A 32 6.53 1.29 18.32
N ILE A 33 5.58 0.37 18.55
CA ILE A 33 5.83 -1.08 18.57
C ILE A 33 6.41 -1.54 17.23
N VAL A 34 5.83 -1.10 16.11
CA VAL A 34 6.34 -1.42 14.77
C VAL A 34 7.75 -0.87 14.56
N CYS A 35 7.98 0.41 14.84
CA CYS A 35 9.28 1.04 14.68
C CYS A 35 10.37 0.36 15.52
N SER A 36 10.04 -0.06 16.75
CA SER A 36 10.95 -0.74 17.66
C SER A 36 11.25 -2.19 17.27
N SER A 37 10.39 -2.80 16.44
CA SER A 37 10.59 -4.17 15.94
C SER A 37 11.48 -4.25 14.69
N LEU A 38 11.76 -3.11 14.06
CA LEU A 38 12.62 -3.06 12.88
C LEU A 38 14.10 -3.14 13.26
N PRO A 39 14.96 -3.74 12.41
CA PRO A 39 16.40 -3.84 12.65
C PRO A 39 17.08 -2.50 12.90
N GLN A 40 16.59 -1.45 12.27
CA GLN A 40 16.96 -0.06 12.50
C GLN A 40 15.69 0.75 12.72
N ARG A 41 15.64 1.49 13.83
CA ARG A 41 14.52 2.36 14.11
C ARG A 41 14.47 3.50 13.08
N PRO A 42 13.36 3.70 12.38
CA PRO A 42 13.22 4.79 11.43
C PRO A 42 13.16 6.14 12.14
N GLN A 43 13.64 7.18 11.48
CA GLN A 43 13.52 8.57 11.92
C GLN A 43 12.15 9.15 11.54
N GLU A 44 11.61 8.68 10.42
CA GLU A 44 10.31 9.10 9.90
C GLU A 44 9.48 7.86 9.53
N LEU A 45 8.21 7.83 9.96
CA LEU A 45 7.22 6.83 9.58
C LEU A 45 6.14 7.50 8.75
N VAL A 46 6.01 7.14 7.48
CA VAL A 46 5.06 7.75 6.55
C VAL A 46 3.95 6.77 6.22
N ILE A 47 2.71 7.13 6.58
CA ILE A 47 1.50 6.35 6.30
C ILE A 47 0.52 7.26 5.56
N PRO A 48 0.10 6.94 4.31
CA PRO A 48 -0.79 7.77 3.53
C PRO A 48 -2.27 7.51 3.86
N PHE A 49 -3.12 8.47 3.52
CA PHE A 49 -4.57 8.26 3.45
C PHE A 49 -4.92 7.63 2.10
N GLN A 50 -5.10 6.31 2.10
CA GLN A 50 -5.35 5.50 0.91
C GLN A 50 -6.82 5.58 0.48
N THR A 51 -7.07 5.65 -0.82
CA THR A 51 -8.41 5.74 -1.41
C THR A 51 -8.67 4.69 -2.49
N HIS A 52 -7.83 3.65 -2.56
CA HIS A 52 -7.88 2.60 -3.58
C HIS A 52 -7.68 3.15 -5.01
N GLY A 53 -6.94 4.25 -5.13
CA GLY A 53 -6.60 4.91 -6.39
C GLY A 53 -5.30 4.41 -7.00
N THR A 54 -4.70 5.26 -7.84
CA THR A 54 -3.44 4.97 -8.53
C THR A 54 -2.35 6.02 -8.29
N LYS A 55 -2.59 6.94 -7.33
CA LYS A 55 -1.62 7.99 -7.06
C LYS A 55 -0.44 7.45 -6.26
N ALA A 56 0.76 7.70 -6.75
CA ALA A 56 2.01 7.44 -6.06
C ALA A 56 2.68 8.76 -5.66
N LEU A 57 3.22 8.85 -4.44
CA LEU A 57 3.96 10.00 -3.93
C LEU A 57 5.42 9.63 -3.72
N VAL A 58 6.32 10.52 -4.14
CA VAL A 58 7.74 10.44 -3.79
C VAL A 58 7.96 11.18 -2.47
N ILE A 59 8.52 10.47 -1.50
CA ILE A 59 8.95 11.03 -0.22
C ILE A 59 10.43 11.40 -0.37
N ASP A 60 10.68 12.67 -0.52
CA ASP A 60 12.01 13.28 -0.70
C ASP A 60 12.18 14.51 0.19
N GLY A 61 13.22 15.28 -0.04
CA GLY A 61 13.48 16.51 0.71
C GLY A 61 12.31 17.49 0.72
N THR A 62 11.50 17.56 -0.35
CA THR A 62 10.32 18.42 -0.39
C THR A 62 9.30 18.00 0.65
N TYR A 63 9.02 16.70 0.76
CA TYR A 63 8.13 16.18 1.80
C TYR A 63 8.75 16.34 3.20
N LEU A 64 10.02 15.99 3.36
CA LEU A 64 10.68 15.97 4.67
C LEU A 64 10.83 17.36 5.30
N HIS A 65 10.94 18.42 4.49
CA HIS A 65 11.02 19.81 4.96
C HIS A 65 9.67 20.52 5.02
N ALA A 66 8.59 19.90 4.54
CA ALA A 66 7.25 20.45 4.60
C ALA A 66 6.71 20.52 6.04
N THR A 67 5.80 21.46 6.29
CA THR A 67 5.06 21.54 7.55
C THR A 67 4.15 20.33 7.76
N ALA A 68 3.67 20.10 8.97
CA ALA A 68 2.75 19.01 9.30
C ALA A 68 1.45 19.10 8.46
N GLU A 69 0.92 20.30 8.23
CA GLU A 69 -0.28 20.52 7.43
C GLU A 69 -0.05 20.20 5.94
N GLU A 70 1.09 20.63 5.40
CA GLU A 70 1.49 20.32 4.02
C GLU A 70 1.69 18.82 3.84
N ARG A 71 2.41 18.14 4.74
CA ARG A 71 2.58 16.68 4.71
C ARG A 71 1.24 15.96 4.77
N HIS A 72 0.35 16.39 5.65
CA HIS A 72 -1.00 15.84 5.73
C HIS A 72 -1.75 15.97 4.40
N SER A 73 -1.68 17.15 3.77
CA SER A 73 -2.29 17.40 2.45
C SER A 73 -1.67 16.54 1.35
N MET A 74 -0.34 16.40 1.34
CA MET A 74 0.39 15.59 0.33
C MET A 74 0.03 14.11 0.42
N LEU A 75 -0.31 13.60 1.61
CA LEU A 75 -0.63 12.19 1.83
C LEU A 75 -2.08 11.82 1.50
N GLN A 76 -2.93 12.80 1.11
CA GLN A 76 -4.34 12.53 0.81
C GLN A 76 -4.51 11.81 -0.54
N GLY A 77 -5.21 10.68 -0.53
CA GLY A 77 -5.53 9.90 -1.72
C GLY A 77 -4.31 9.23 -2.38
N ILE A 78 -3.31 8.88 -1.58
CA ILE A 78 -2.09 8.23 -2.03
C ILE A 78 -2.15 6.74 -1.73
N ASP A 79 -1.97 5.92 -2.74
CA ASP A 79 -2.00 4.45 -2.64
C ASP A 79 -0.63 3.81 -2.91
N ALA A 80 0.41 4.60 -3.20
CA ALA A 80 1.79 4.14 -3.24
C ALA A 80 2.76 5.22 -2.76
N LEU A 81 3.79 4.81 -2.06
CA LEU A 81 4.88 5.66 -1.61
C LEU A 81 6.20 5.17 -2.20
N ILE A 82 7.09 6.11 -2.55
CA ILE A 82 8.40 5.83 -3.14
C ILE A 82 9.43 6.68 -2.39
N THR A 83 10.57 6.12 -2.02
CA THR A 83 11.66 6.90 -1.43
C THR A 83 13.02 6.25 -1.66
N ARG A 84 14.07 7.06 -1.54
CA ARG A 84 15.45 6.61 -1.34
C ARG A 84 16.10 7.27 -0.12
N GLU A 85 15.31 8.01 0.66
CA GLU A 85 15.83 8.76 1.81
C GLU A 85 16.13 7.79 2.96
N PRO A 86 17.37 7.74 3.44
CA PRO A 86 17.74 6.92 4.58
C PRO A 86 16.97 7.31 5.83
N GLY A 87 16.60 6.33 6.64
CA GLY A 87 15.85 6.56 7.89
C GLY A 87 14.35 6.80 7.68
N CYS A 88 13.87 6.82 6.43
CA CYS A 88 12.45 6.95 6.13
C CYS A 88 11.80 5.57 5.94
N CYS A 89 10.82 5.24 6.76
CA CYS A 89 10.00 4.04 6.64
C CYS A 89 8.67 4.40 5.99
N ILE A 90 8.48 4.00 4.75
CA ILE A 90 7.22 4.16 4.03
C ILE A 90 6.32 2.95 4.25
N CYS A 91 5.05 3.21 4.55
CA CYS A 91 4.08 2.17 4.87
C CYS A 91 2.81 2.31 4.03
N ILE A 92 2.16 1.19 3.79
CA ILE A 92 0.76 1.13 3.34
C ILE A 92 -0.01 0.21 4.28
N SER A 93 -1.29 0.47 4.45
CA SER A 93 -2.18 -0.34 5.28
C SER A 93 -3.03 -1.25 4.42
N THR A 94 -3.10 -2.52 4.77
CA THR A 94 -3.96 -3.49 4.08
C THR A 94 -4.73 -4.33 5.10
N ALA A 95 -5.92 -4.75 4.72
CA ALA A 95 -6.64 -5.85 5.34
C ALA A 95 -6.70 -7.00 4.32
N ASP A 96 -7.51 -6.85 3.28
CA ASP A 96 -7.70 -7.83 2.22
C ASP A 96 -6.90 -7.52 0.95
N CYS A 97 -6.60 -6.23 0.72
CA CYS A 97 -5.85 -5.78 -0.45
C CYS A 97 -4.40 -6.27 -0.43
N ILE A 98 -3.80 -6.41 -1.61
CA ILE A 98 -2.45 -6.94 -1.79
C ILE A 98 -1.40 -5.84 -1.53
N PRO A 99 -0.51 -6.00 -0.55
CA PRO A 99 0.65 -5.13 -0.41
C PRO A 99 1.77 -5.60 -1.35
N ILE A 100 2.39 -4.65 -2.05
CA ILE A 100 3.56 -4.92 -2.91
C ILE A 100 4.69 -4.02 -2.48
N LEU A 101 5.83 -4.60 -2.14
CA LEU A 101 7.05 -3.88 -1.83
C LEU A 101 8.03 -4.03 -2.99
N LEU A 102 8.64 -2.91 -3.39
CA LEU A 102 9.62 -2.87 -4.47
C LEU A 102 10.95 -2.37 -3.93
N TYR A 103 12.04 -2.95 -4.42
CA TYR A 103 13.40 -2.50 -4.16
C TYR A 103 14.23 -2.47 -5.45
N ASP A 104 14.60 -1.28 -5.89
CA ASP A 104 15.58 -1.06 -6.95
C ASP A 104 17.00 -1.14 -6.36
N ARG A 105 17.69 -2.23 -6.65
CA ARG A 105 19.05 -2.51 -6.12
C ARG A 105 20.09 -1.52 -6.60
N LYS A 106 19.95 -1.04 -7.85
CA LYS A 106 20.93 -0.16 -8.49
C LYS A 106 20.88 1.25 -7.92
N ASN A 107 19.67 1.76 -7.69
CA ASN A 107 19.46 3.15 -7.29
C ASN A 107 19.13 3.30 -5.79
N ALA A 108 19.06 2.18 -5.04
CA ALA A 108 18.66 2.12 -3.63
C ALA A 108 17.30 2.80 -3.38
N VAL A 109 16.33 2.58 -4.27
CA VAL A 109 14.97 3.13 -4.17
C VAL A 109 14.02 2.04 -3.72
N ILE A 110 13.16 2.37 -2.76
CA ILE A 110 12.08 1.49 -2.31
C ILE A 110 10.72 2.06 -2.66
N ALA A 111 9.74 1.19 -2.81
CA ALA A 111 8.34 1.59 -2.88
C ALA A 111 7.45 0.63 -2.10
N ALA A 112 6.34 1.16 -1.56
CA ALA A 112 5.26 0.40 -0.95
C ALA A 112 3.96 0.74 -1.69
N VAL A 113 3.28 -0.29 -2.20
CA VAL A 113 2.11 -0.15 -3.08
C VAL A 113 0.91 -0.86 -2.48
N HIS A 114 -0.20 -0.15 -2.32
CA HIS A 114 -1.48 -0.68 -1.94
C HIS A 114 -2.26 -1.09 -3.20
N ALA A 115 -2.24 -2.38 -3.52
CA ALA A 115 -2.93 -2.93 -4.68
C ALA A 115 -4.31 -3.49 -4.29
N GLY A 116 -5.27 -2.61 -4.01
CA GLY A 116 -6.69 -2.93 -3.97
C GLY A 116 -7.21 -3.19 -5.39
N TRP A 117 -8.38 -3.82 -5.56
CA TRP A 117 -8.88 -4.19 -6.89
C TRP A 117 -9.02 -2.99 -7.85
N ARG A 118 -9.48 -1.82 -7.34
CA ARG A 118 -9.59 -0.59 -8.15
C ARG A 118 -8.23 -0.08 -8.60
N GLY A 119 -7.24 -0.08 -7.71
CA GLY A 119 -5.86 0.29 -8.04
C GLY A 119 -5.23 -0.70 -9.02
N THR A 120 -5.47 -2.00 -8.83
CA THR A 120 -4.93 -3.06 -9.67
C THR A 120 -5.46 -2.97 -11.09
N VAL A 121 -6.78 -2.87 -11.27
CA VAL A 121 -7.41 -2.76 -12.58
C VAL A 121 -6.98 -1.50 -13.35
N ASN A 122 -6.60 -0.46 -12.62
CA ASN A 122 -6.07 0.78 -13.17
C ASN A 122 -4.53 0.87 -13.10
N TYR A 123 -3.84 -0.26 -12.97
CA TYR A 123 -2.37 -0.38 -13.08
C TYR A 123 -1.54 0.44 -12.09
N ILE A 124 -1.96 0.51 -10.80
CA ILE A 124 -1.20 1.22 -9.73
C ILE A 124 0.28 0.81 -9.68
N LEU A 125 0.59 -0.47 -9.83
CA LEU A 125 1.95 -0.96 -9.85
C LEU A 125 2.74 -0.41 -11.04
N GLY A 126 2.14 -0.40 -12.25
CA GLY A 126 2.73 0.18 -13.45
C GLY A 126 3.03 1.67 -13.27
N HIS A 127 2.06 2.44 -12.79
CA HIS A 127 2.23 3.88 -12.50
C HIS A 127 3.32 4.14 -11.46
N THR A 128 3.44 3.27 -10.45
CA THR A 128 4.53 3.38 -9.45
C THR A 128 5.89 3.13 -10.08
N LEU A 129 6.03 2.07 -10.89
CA LEU A 129 7.28 1.76 -11.61
C LEU A 129 7.66 2.85 -12.62
N ASP A 130 6.69 3.41 -13.34
CA ASP A 130 6.92 4.53 -14.26
C ASP A 130 7.42 5.77 -13.53
N LYS A 131 6.86 6.05 -12.34
CA LYS A 131 7.32 7.15 -11.50
C LYS A 131 8.72 6.90 -10.94
N MET A 132 9.05 5.67 -10.52
CA MET A 132 10.41 5.27 -10.13
C MET A 132 11.39 5.44 -11.31
N ARG A 133 10.99 5.02 -12.51
CA ARG A 133 11.80 5.19 -13.74
C ARG A 133 12.04 6.66 -14.05
N ALA A 134 10.99 7.47 -14.05
CA ALA A 134 11.09 8.90 -14.37
C ALA A 134 11.94 9.67 -13.36
N ARG A 135 11.85 9.32 -12.06
CA ARG A 135 12.52 10.08 -10.99
C ARG A 135 13.94 9.61 -10.70
N TYR A 136 14.20 8.30 -10.84
CA TYR A 136 15.43 7.66 -10.39
C TYR A 136 16.14 6.82 -11.47
N GLY A 137 15.58 6.69 -12.67
CA GLY A 137 16.13 5.88 -13.72
C GLY A 137 16.01 4.37 -13.46
N THR A 138 15.01 3.96 -12.66
CA THR A 138 14.77 2.54 -12.33
C THR A 138 14.56 1.69 -13.57
N GLU A 139 15.29 0.59 -13.67
CA GLU A 139 15.14 -0.43 -14.72
C GLU A 139 14.50 -1.68 -14.11
N GLY A 140 13.48 -2.25 -14.75
CA GLY A 140 12.74 -3.40 -14.21
C GLY A 140 13.60 -4.61 -13.82
N LYS A 141 14.69 -4.88 -14.56
CA LYS A 141 15.63 -5.97 -14.25
C LYS A 141 16.40 -5.79 -12.92
N GLU A 142 16.44 -4.57 -12.39
CA GLU A 142 17.08 -4.24 -11.11
C GLU A 142 16.10 -4.22 -9.93
N VAL A 143 14.81 -4.40 -10.22
CA VAL A 143 13.76 -4.35 -9.19
C VAL A 143 13.49 -5.74 -8.63
N ILE A 144 13.58 -5.86 -7.32
CA ILE A 144 13.04 -6.98 -6.56
C ILE A 144 11.64 -6.58 -6.09
N ALA A 145 10.64 -7.42 -6.37
CA ALA A 145 9.27 -7.25 -5.90
C ALA A 145 8.93 -8.33 -4.87
N CYS A 146 8.34 -7.91 -3.76
CA CYS A 146 7.77 -8.80 -2.75
C CYS A 146 6.27 -8.56 -2.65
N ILE A 147 5.47 -9.58 -2.97
CA ILE A 147 4.02 -9.53 -2.85
C ILE A 147 3.65 -10.15 -1.49
N GLY A 148 3.02 -9.35 -0.65
CA GLY A 148 2.60 -9.79 0.68
C GLY A 148 1.24 -10.49 0.66
N PRO A 149 0.79 -10.97 1.81
CA PRO A 149 -0.49 -11.67 1.93
C PRO A 149 -1.67 -10.72 1.67
N GLY A 150 -2.69 -11.25 1.03
CA GLY A 150 -3.99 -10.60 0.81
C GLY A 150 -5.10 -11.64 0.75
N ILE A 151 -6.30 -11.21 0.40
CA ILE A 151 -7.45 -12.09 0.26
C ILE A 151 -7.20 -13.12 -0.85
N SER A 152 -7.58 -14.39 -0.60
CA SER A 152 -7.45 -15.45 -1.60
C SER A 152 -8.57 -15.40 -2.64
N LEU A 153 -8.34 -15.98 -3.82
CA LEU A 153 -9.36 -16.13 -4.87
C LEU A 153 -10.65 -16.75 -4.33
N SER A 154 -10.56 -17.79 -3.52
CA SER A 154 -11.71 -18.49 -2.97
C SER A 154 -12.55 -17.66 -1.98
N ALA A 155 -11.95 -16.66 -1.35
CA ALA A 155 -12.60 -15.77 -0.36
C ALA A 155 -13.05 -14.43 -0.97
N PHE A 156 -12.46 -14.02 -2.10
CA PHE A 156 -12.75 -12.74 -2.75
C PHE A 156 -13.91 -12.86 -3.74
N GLU A 157 -15.11 -12.95 -3.21
CA GLU A 157 -16.31 -13.03 -4.01
C GLU A 157 -16.78 -11.66 -4.47
N VAL A 158 -16.93 -11.47 -5.78
CA VAL A 158 -17.21 -10.17 -6.41
C VAL A 158 -18.40 -10.24 -7.36
N GLY A 159 -19.06 -9.10 -7.55
CA GLY A 159 -20.14 -8.95 -8.53
C GLY A 159 -19.64 -8.63 -9.93
N ASP A 160 -20.60 -8.56 -10.88
CA ASP A 160 -20.34 -8.28 -12.29
C ASP A 160 -19.56 -6.98 -12.52
N GLU A 161 -19.74 -5.98 -11.66
CA GLU A 161 -19.09 -4.69 -11.80
C GLU A 161 -17.56 -4.79 -11.68
N VAL A 162 -17.07 -5.66 -10.79
CA VAL A 162 -15.63 -5.90 -10.62
C VAL A 162 -15.09 -6.74 -11.77
N TYR A 163 -15.79 -7.84 -12.10
CA TYR A 163 -15.45 -8.70 -13.22
C TYR A 163 -15.31 -7.90 -14.53
N GLU A 164 -16.33 -7.09 -14.85
CA GLU A 164 -16.36 -6.27 -16.06
C GLU A 164 -15.28 -5.19 -16.07
N ALA A 165 -14.92 -4.63 -14.90
CA ALA A 165 -13.83 -3.66 -14.80
C ALA A 165 -12.50 -4.30 -15.20
N PHE A 166 -12.18 -5.50 -14.73
CA PHE A 166 -10.97 -6.23 -15.12
C PHE A 166 -11.01 -6.61 -16.60
N ARG A 167 -12.11 -7.18 -17.07
CA ARG A 167 -12.27 -7.60 -18.47
C ARG A 167 -12.07 -6.43 -19.45
N LYS A 168 -12.69 -5.27 -19.19
CA LYS A 168 -12.57 -4.07 -20.02
C LYS A 168 -11.15 -3.50 -20.06
N ASN A 169 -10.36 -3.72 -19.02
CA ASN A 169 -8.96 -3.30 -18.95
C ASN A 169 -7.98 -4.39 -19.45
N GLY A 170 -8.47 -5.41 -20.16
CA GLY A 170 -7.66 -6.38 -20.87
C GLY A 170 -7.10 -7.52 -20.03
N PHE A 171 -7.60 -7.74 -18.82
CA PHE A 171 -7.22 -8.89 -18.01
C PHE A 171 -7.85 -10.17 -18.58
N GLN A 172 -7.11 -11.26 -18.53
CA GLN A 172 -7.56 -12.58 -18.99
C GLN A 172 -8.35 -13.25 -17.87
N MET A 173 -9.67 -13.09 -17.91
CA MET A 173 -10.56 -13.47 -16.82
C MET A 173 -10.54 -14.97 -16.51
N ASP A 174 -10.31 -15.82 -17.49
CA ASP A 174 -10.23 -17.29 -17.33
C ASP A 174 -9.12 -17.74 -16.36
N TYR A 175 -8.10 -16.90 -16.13
CA TYR A 175 -6.99 -17.19 -15.21
C TYR A 175 -7.17 -16.58 -13.83
N ILE A 176 -8.05 -15.58 -13.68
CA ILE A 176 -8.15 -14.79 -12.44
C ILE A 176 -9.54 -14.78 -11.81
N SER A 177 -10.52 -15.46 -12.41
CA SER A 177 -11.87 -15.52 -11.88
C SER A 177 -12.50 -16.89 -12.08
N GLU A 178 -13.45 -17.22 -11.23
CA GLU A 178 -14.23 -18.44 -11.28
C GLU A 178 -15.70 -18.08 -10.97
N TRP A 179 -16.62 -18.48 -11.87
CA TRP A 179 -18.04 -18.28 -11.64
C TRP A 179 -18.59 -19.22 -10.58
N LYS A 180 -19.27 -18.68 -9.58
CA LYS A 180 -19.94 -19.45 -8.50
C LYS A 180 -21.46 -19.46 -8.70
N PRO A 181 -22.04 -20.55 -9.23
CA PRO A 181 -23.47 -20.62 -9.51
C PRO A 181 -24.37 -20.44 -8.29
N ALA A 182 -23.90 -20.87 -7.10
CA ALA A 182 -24.67 -20.81 -5.87
C ALA A 182 -24.94 -19.38 -5.37
N THR A 183 -24.01 -18.46 -5.64
CA THR A 183 -24.09 -17.07 -5.19
C THR A 183 -24.32 -16.09 -6.34
N HIS A 184 -24.29 -16.56 -7.60
CA HIS A 184 -24.31 -15.74 -8.81
C HIS A 184 -23.22 -14.65 -8.79
N LYS A 185 -21.97 -15.04 -8.42
CA LYS A 185 -20.80 -14.16 -8.34
C LYS A 185 -19.55 -14.84 -8.89
N TYR A 186 -18.49 -14.06 -9.01
CA TYR A 186 -17.16 -14.53 -9.40
C TYR A 186 -16.22 -14.62 -8.20
#